data_f4777740f0329e14087d2032e5d3ef91
#
_entry.id   f4777740f0329e14087d2032e5d3ef91
#
_cell.length_a   1.000
_cell.length_b   1.000
_cell.length_c   1.000
_cell.angle_alpha   90.00
_cell.angle_beta   90.00
_cell.angle_gamma   90.00
#
_symmetry.space_group_name_H-M   'P 1'
#
loop_
_entity.id
_entity.type
_entity.pdbx_description
1 polymer ?
#
loop_
_entity_poly.entity_id
_entity_poly.type
_entity_poly.pdbx_seq_one_letter_code
_entity_poly.pdbx_strand_id
1 'polypeptide(L)'
;MVVATAATLVVACSVPVFRYALEHWQPDPYVAFVFYDGELSAEQRAVVESLQPESSNGVPAANVFVKTVDVATDLEQDEVLKQIWEANKSETLPWIVLHSPPKWGPPQTVWSGNLTSDNAKLLLDSPMRTTITNRLVEGESVVWVYLECGRQEEDDKAFALLTSELERLQAELELPEIEQEDLGELTIAPESLKIAFSALRLSKDNAAEGPFVEMLLGVEPDLRDAEFINQPMAFPIFGRGRALYALVGNGIAPDLIEEASQFLCGACQCTVKRENPGVDLLMHVAWDQLVEPTEAVDASLPPLAGFSGFGQTNTVEDVQINDTDTGNAEDTGTSAAEPVDEVDPVTPTPDVDPSNADTPAPNEQSNDTGEVANKKDKAETTSTEKPATNLMSQNVKLVLLLVVVSVVIATLFLMPRAS
;
A
#
# COMPACT_ATOMS: atom_id res chain seq x y z
N MET A 1 39.44 7.82 -32.81
CA MET A 1 38.34 6.92 -32.32
C MET A 1 37.45 7.77 -31.43
N VAL A 2 36.32 8.25 -31.96
CA VAL A 2 35.36 9.05 -31.22
C VAL A 2 34.46 8.09 -30.46
N VAL A 3 34.57 8.05 -29.14
CA VAL A 3 33.64 7.32 -28.28
C VAL A 3 32.38 8.17 -28.17
N ALA A 4 31.36 7.83 -28.96
CA ALA A 4 30.05 8.39 -28.79
C ALA A 4 29.46 7.81 -27.49
N THR A 5 29.42 8.58 -26.41
CA THR A 5 28.62 8.32 -25.24
C THR A 5 27.16 8.49 -25.66
N ALA A 6 26.47 7.38 -25.89
CA ALA A 6 25.02 7.40 -26.00
C ALA A 6 24.48 7.78 -24.61
N ALA A 7 24.06 9.03 -24.44
CA ALA A 7 23.20 9.40 -23.33
C ALA A 7 21.87 8.70 -23.59
N THR A 8 21.56 7.69 -22.81
CA THR A 8 20.20 7.16 -22.70
C THR A 8 19.34 8.29 -22.13
N LEU A 9 18.53 8.91 -22.97
CA LEU A 9 17.45 9.76 -22.52
C LEU A 9 16.51 8.85 -21.69
N VAL A 10 16.54 9.00 -20.39
CA VAL A 10 15.47 8.50 -19.54
C VAL A 10 14.28 9.39 -19.89
N VAL A 11 13.31 8.86 -20.59
CA VAL A 11 12.05 9.54 -20.82
C VAL A 11 11.37 9.61 -19.45
N ALA A 12 11.42 10.75 -18.82
CA ALA A 12 10.67 11.02 -17.61
C ALA A 12 9.22 11.22 -18.03
N CYS A 13 8.29 10.49 -17.41
CA CYS A 13 6.85 10.67 -17.61
C CYS A 13 6.42 11.96 -16.92
N SER A 14 5.62 12.80 -17.57
CA SER A 14 5.14 14.07 -17.03
C SER A 14 3.92 13.91 -16.08
N VAL A 15 3.33 12.71 -16.03
CA VAL A 15 2.21 12.39 -15.11
C VAL A 15 2.68 12.44 -13.65
N PRO A 16 1.93 13.07 -12.73
CA PRO A 16 2.27 13.08 -11.30
C PRO A 16 2.41 11.69 -10.72
N VAL A 17 3.38 11.50 -9.81
CA VAL A 17 3.68 10.19 -9.20
C VAL A 17 2.43 9.56 -8.57
N PHE A 18 1.64 10.33 -7.80
CA PHE A 18 0.45 9.81 -7.14
C PHE A 18 -0.57 9.24 -8.15
N ARG A 19 -0.72 9.91 -9.30
CA ARG A 19 -1.68 9.51 -10.32
C ARG A 19 -1.16 8.35 -11.14
N TYR A 20 0.10 8.39 -11.57
CA TYR A 20 0.74 7.28 -12.27
C TYR A 20 0.68 5.98 -11.43
N ALA A 21 0.93 6.10 -10.11
CA ALA A 21 0.84 4.97 -9.20
C ALA A 21 -0.59 4.39 -9.10
N LEU A 22 -1.61 5.25 -9.09
CA LEU A 22 -3.01 4.81 -9.03
C LEU A 22 -3.42 4.04 -10.30
N GLU A 23 -2.98 4.49 -11.47
CA GLU A 23 -3.37 3.89 -12.74
C GLU A 23 -2.55 2.65 -13.10
N HIS A 24 -1.24 2.66 -12.83
CA HIS A 24 -0.33 1.66 -13.40
C HIS A 24 0.35 0.72 -12.39
N TRP A 25 0.50 1.12 -11.10
CA TRP A 25 1.24 0.27 -10.17
C TRP A 25 0.33 -0.70 -9.45
N GLN A 26 0.37 -1.97 -9.86
CA GLN A 26 -0.33 -3.03 -9.13
C GLN A 26 0.27 -3.20 -7.72
N PRO A 27 -0.58 -3.34 -6.68
CA PRO A 27 -0.10 -3.55 -5.32
C PRO A 27 0.68 -4.88 -5.19
N ASP A 28 1.80 -4.85 -4.47
CA ASP A 28 2.56 -6.06 -4.15
C ASP A 28 1.76 -6.93 -3.17
N PRO A 29 1.72 -8.25 -3.36
CA PRO A 29 0.90 -9.11 -2.53
C PRO A 29 1.53 -9.36 -1.15
N TYR A 30 0.68 -9.33 -0.13
CA TYR A 30 0.95 -9.96 1.16
C TYR A 30 0.83 -11.48 1.03
N VAL A 31 1.46 -12.22 1.95
CA VAL A 31 1.30 -13.69 2.02
C VAL A 31 0.71 -14.06 3.38
N ALA A 32 -0.48 -14.64 3.37
CA ALA A 32 -1.10 -15.22 4.55
C ALA A 32 -0.80 -16.72 4.59
N PHE A 33 0.13 -17.13 5.44
CA PHE A 33 0.37 -18.53 5.74
C PHE A 33 -0.68 -19.02 6.72
N VAL A 34 -1.37 -20.11 6.38
CA VAL A 34 -2.32 -20.78 7.26
C VAL A 34 -1.71 -22.12 7.66
N PHE A 35 -1.13 -22.17 8.85
CA PHE A 35 -0.57 -23.38 9.43
C PHE A 35 -1.67 -24.22 10.07
N TYR A 36 -1.70 -25.52 9.77
CA TYR A 36 -2.67 -26.47 10.31
C TYR A 36 -2.04 -27.84 10.50
N ASP A 37 -2.71 -28.75 11.21
CA ASP A 37 -2.28 -30.14 11.44
C ASP A 37 -3.39 -31.07 10.94
N GLY A 38 -3.06 -31.94 9.98
CA GLY A 38 -3.98 -32.86 9.37
C GLY A 38 -4.99 -32.22 8.40
N GLU A 39 -6.29 -32.40 8.64
CA GLU A 39 -7.33 -31.88 7.74
C GLU A 39 -8.07 -30.67 8.31
N LEU A 40 -8.21 -29.62 7.50
CA LEU A 40 -9.08 -28.49 7.81
C LEU A 40 -10.55 -28.90 7.74
N SER A 41 -11.37 -28.47 8.71
CA SER A 41 -12.83 -28.64 8.65
C SER A 41 -13.44 -27.83 7.49
N ALA A 42 -14.71 -28.09 7.17
CA ALA A 42 -15.41 -27.30 6.15
C ALA A 42 -15.49 -25.81 6.50
N GLU A 43 -15.74 -25.49 7.78
CA GLU A 43 -15.77 -24.14 8.29
C GLU A 43 -14.40 -23.45 8.18
N GLN A 44 -13.33 -24.16 8.54
CA GLN A 44 -11.97 -23.64 8.43
C GLN A 44 -11.57 -23.39 6.98
N ARG A 45 -11.94 -24.26 6.05
CA ARG A 45 -11.73 -24.04 4.60
C ARG A 45 -12.49 -22.81 4.11
N ALA A 46 -13.72 -22.61 4.54
CA ALA A 46 -14.48 -21.39 4.19
C ALA A 46 -13.81 -20.11 4.71
N VAL A 47 -13.17 -20.15 5.89
CA VAL A 47 -12.38 -19.02 6.40
C VAL A 47 -11.14 -18.80 5.55
N VAL A 48 -10.42 -19.87 5.14
CA VAL A 48 -9.26 -19.77 4.24
C VAL A 48 -9.66 -19.13 2.91
N GLU A 49 -10.78 -19.55 2.33
CA GLU A 49 -11.32 -18.96 1.09
C GLU A 49 -11.67 -17.48 1.27
N SER A 50 -12.22 -17.11 2.42
CA SER A 50 -12.56 -15.70 2.72
C SER A 50 -11.35 -14.77 2.86
N LEU A 51 -10.15 -15.30 3.15
CA LEU A 51 -8.92 -14.52 3.19
C LEU A 51 -8.43 -14.08 1.81
N GLN A 52 -8.88 -14.72 0.74
CA GLN A 52 -8.53 -14.40 -0.64
C GLN A 52 -9.81 -14.12 -1.45
N PRO A 53 -10.50 -12.99 -1.17
CA PRO A 53 -11.76 -12.69 -1.81
C PRO A 53 -11.55 -12.42 -3.31
N GLU A 54 -12.47 -12.93 -4.11
CA GLU A 54 -12.55 -12.62 -5.55
C GLU A 54 -13.62 -11.58 -5.80
N SER A 55 -13.38 -10.71 -6.78
CA SER A 55 -14.37 -9.79 -7.28
C SER A 55 -15.36 -10.50 -8.23
N SER A 56 -16.42 -9.82 -8.63
CA SER A 56 -17.48 -10.38 -9.49
C SER A 56 -16.98 -10.93 -10.83
N ASN A 57 -15.80 -10.56 -11.28
CA ASN A 57 -15.16 -11.02 -12.53
C ASN A 57 -14.02 -12.03 -12.30
N GLY A 58 -13.87 -12.56 -11.07
CA GLY A 58 -12.85 -13.55 -10.72
C GLY A 58 -11.43 -13.00 -10.53
N VAL A 59 -11.29 -11.66 -10.47
CA VAL A 59 -10.01 -11.01 -10.15
C VAL A 59 -9.89 -10.90 -8.63
N PRO A 60 -8.69 -11.11 -8.02
CA PRO A 60 -8.51 -10.90 -6.60
C PRO A 60 -8.98 -9.51 -6.15
N ALA A 61 -9.82 -9.48 -5.12
CA ALA A 61 -10.32 -8.23 -4.56
C ALA A 61 -9.43 -7.66 -3.44
N ALA A 62 -8.35 -8.36 -3.09
CA ALA A 62 -7.35 -7.91 -2.12
C ALA A 62 -5.96 -8.33 -2.59
N ASN A 63 -4.94 -7.52 -2.27
CA ASN A 63 -3.54 -7.86 -2.56
C ASN A 63 -2.97 -8.82 -1.50
N VAL A 64 -3.59 -9.99 -1.36
CA VAL A 64 -3.14 -11.07 -0.47
C VAL A 64 -3.16 -12.41 -1.21
N PHE A 65 -2.12 -13.19 -1.00
CA PHE A 65 -2.02 -14.57 -1.44
C PHE A 65 -2.05 -15.50 -0.22
N VAL A 66 -2.93 -16.50 -0.23
CA VAL A 66 -3.05 -17.47 0.87
C VAL A 66 -2.29 -18.74 0.54
N LYS A 67 -1.42 -19.16 1.46
CA LYS A 67 -0.69 -20.43 1.41
C LYS A 67 -1.03 -21.29 2.62
N THR A 68 -1.72 -22.40 2.42
CA THR A 68 -1.94 -23.38 3.48
C THR A 68 -0.71 -24.27 3.66
N VAL A 69 -0.35 -24.58 4.91
CA VAL A 69 0.85 -25.33 5.28
C VAL A 69 0.49 -26.36 6.34
N ASP A 70 0.61 -27.63 6.01
CA ASP A 70 0.48 -28.73 6.97
C ASP A 70 1.80 -28.85 7.76
N VAL A 71 1.73 -28.58 9.06
CA VAL A 71 2.92 -28.61 9.93
C VAL A 71 3.53 -30.01 10.07
N ALA A 72 2.74 -31.07 9.83
CA ALA A 72 3.21 -32.44 9.91
C ALA A 72 4.00 -32.89 8.68
N THR A 73 3.72 -32.31 7.49
CA THR A 73 4.30 -32.79 6.22
C THR A 73 5.13 -31.79 5.50
N ASP A 74 4.69 -30.51 5.46
CA ASP A 74 5.30 -29.50 4.58
C ASP A 74 6.57 -28.88 5.17
N LEU A 75 6.64 -28.80 6.52
CA LEU A 75 7.80 -28.20 7.19
C LEU A 75 9.09 -29.04 7.06
N GLU A 76 8.97 -30.34 6.81
CA GLU A 76 10.13 -31.21 6.58
C GLU A 76 10.78 -30.96 5.21
N GLN A 77 9.99 -30.42 4.26
CA GLN A 77 10.39 -30.25 2.88
C GLN A 77 10.82 -28.81 2.53
N ASP A 78 10.46 -27.83 3.38
CA ASP A 78 10.71 -26.40 3.12
C ASP A 78 11.26 -25.72 4.37
N GLU A 79 12.58 -25.48 4.39
CA GLU A 79 13.26 -24.85 5.53
C GLU A 79 12.80 -23.39 5.75
N VAL A 80 12.35 -22.68 4.71
CA VAL A 80 11.82 -21.32 4.85
C VAL A 80 10.47 -21.35 5.59
N LEU A 81 9.56 -22.26 5.21
CA LEU A 81 8.29 -22.44 5.92
C LEU A 81 8.51 -22.83 7.38
N LYS A 82 9.51 -23.70 7.63
CA LYS A 82 9.87 -24.11 8.98
C LYS A 82 10.36 -22.93 9.82
N GLN A 83 11.21 -22.06 9.27
CA GLN A 83 11.67 -20.85 9.96
C GLN A 83 10.51 -19.88 10.26
N ILE A 84 9.60 -19.69 9.31
CA ILE A 84 8.39 -18.87 9.50
C ILE A 84 7.55 -19.45 10.64
N TRP A 85 7.33 -20.77 10.63
CA TRP A 85 6.57 -21.44 11.67
C TRP A 85 7.25 -21.32 13.05
N GLU A 86 8.54 -21.63 13.17
CA GLU A 86 9.28 -21.58 14.43
C GLU A 86 9.30 -20.17 15.05
N ALA A 87 9.30 -19.13 14.21
CA ALA A 87 9.26 -17.74 14.66
C ALA A 87 7.85 -17.31 15.12
N ASN A 88 6.79 -17.96 14.66
CA ASN A 88 5.40 -17.55 14.86
C ASN A 88 4.50 -18.65 15.44
N LYS A 89 5.05 -19.78 15.84
CA LYS A 89 4.28 -20.95 16.25
C LYS A 89 3.35 -20.64 17.42
N SER A 90 2.19 -21.29 17.38
CA SER A 90 1.17 -21.25 18.41
C SER A 90 0.86 -22.66 18.91
N GLU A 91 0.40 -22.77 20.15
CA GLU A 91 -0.12 -24.04 20.71
C GLU A 91 -1.49 -24.40 20.11
N THR A 92 -2.17 -23.43 19.47
CA THR A 92 -3.48 -23.63 18.85
C THR A 92 -3.38 -23.55 17.34
N LEU A 93 -3.85 -24.60 16.65
CA LEU A 93 -3.97 -24.66 15.21
C LEU A 93 -5.46 -24.74 14.81
N PRO A 94 -5.86 -24.27 13.64
CA PRO A 94 -5.06 -23.55 12.63
C PRO A 94 -4.69 -22.13 13.01
N TRP A 95 -3.53 -21.66 12.52
CA TRP A 95 -2.92 -20.37 12.85
C TRP A 95 -2.55 -19.58 11.59
N ILE A 96 -2.92 -18.32 11.53
CA ILE A 96 -2.58 -17.41 10.41
C ILE A 96 -1.31 -16.63 10.78
N VAL A 97 -0.40 -16.51 9.83
CA VAL A 97 0.76 -15.62 9.87
C VAL A 97 0.76 -14.77 8.61
N LEU A 98 0.60 -13.46 8.76
CA LEU A 98 0.60 -12.52 7.64
C LEU A 98 2.00 -11.91 7.47
N HIS A 99 2.57 -12.07 6.29
CA HIS A 99 3.85 -11.47 5.88
C HIS A 99 3.64 -10.32 4.92
N SER A 100 4.44 -9.27 5.13
CA SER A 100 4.52 -8.11 4.21
C SER A 100 5.17 -8.49 2.88
N PRO A 101 4.94 -7.70 1.81
CA PRO A 101 5.75 -7.79 0.59
C PRO A 101 7.24 -7.55 0.88
N PRO A 102 8.17 -8.20 0.14
CA PRO A 102 9.60 -7.95 0.29
C PRO A 102 9.97 -6.57 -0.27
N LYS A 103 10.46 -5.67 0.58
CA LYS A 103 10.94 -4.33 0.14
C LYS A 103 12.36 -4.05 0.65
N TRP A 104 12.58 -4.03 1.95
CA TRP A 104 13.86 -3.68 2.58
C TRP A 104 14.66 -4.88 3.05
N GLY A 105 14.27 -6.09 2.63
CA GLY A 105 14.84 -7.35 3.06
C GLY A 105 13.85 -8.50 2.86
N PRO A 106 14.02 -9.62 3.57
CA PRO A 106 13.05 -10.71 3.56
C PRO A 106 11.70 -10.23 4.12
N PRO A 107 10.57 -10.82 3.68
CA PRO A 107 9.25 -10.53 4.21
C PRO A 107 9.22 -10.61 5.73
N GLN A 108 8.53 -9.65 6.37
CA GLN A 108 8.41 -9.57 7.82
C GLN A 108 7.01 -10.04 8.24
N THR A 109 6.93 -10.70 9.40
CA THR A 109 5.61 -10.96 10.02
C THR A 109 5.00 -9.63 10.46
N VAL A 110 3.82 -9.35 9.91
CA VAL A 110 3.04 -8.14 10.23
C VAL A 110 2.02 -8.46 11.31
N TRP A 111 1.37 -9.63 11.21
CA TRP A 111 0.33 -10.03 12.14
C TRP A 111 0.24 -11.55 12.23
N SER A 112 -0.23 -12.07 13.36
CA SER A 112 -0.56 -13.49 13.50
C SER A 112 -1.74 -13.71 14.47
N GLY A 113 -2.51 -14.79 14.24
CA GLY A 113 -3.68 -15.11 15.06
C GLY A 113 -4.36 -16.42 14.63
N ASN A 114 -5.35 -16.88 15.44
CA ASN A 114 -6.14 -18.07 15.12
C ASN A 114 -6.91 -17.89 13.80
N LEU A 115 -7.08 -19.00 13.07
CA LEU A 115 -7.92 -19.04 11.87
C LEU A 115 -9.40 -18.99 12.29
N THR A 116 -9.94 -17.79 12.36
CA THR A 116 -11.34 -17.51 12.66
C THR A 116 -11.91 -16.51 11.66
N SER A 117 -13.24 -16.53 11.46
CA SER A 117 -13.91 -15.55 10.60
C SER A 117 -13.70 -14.11 11.07
N ASP A 118 -13.65 -13.88 12.39
CA ASP A 118 -13.41 -12.54 12.94
C ASP A 118 -11.99 -12.04 12.62
N ASN A 119 -10.98 -12.90 12.73
CA ASN A 119 -9.61 -12.57 12.39
C ASN A 119 -9.42 -12.37 10.88
N ALA A 120 -10.04 -13.21 10.05
CA ALA A 120 -10.02 -13.03 8.59
C ALA A 120 -10.66 -11.69 8.20
N LYS A 121 -11.80 -11.37 8.81
CA LYS A 121 -12.46 -10.08 8.62
C LYS A 121 -11.59 -8.92 9.11
N LEU A 122 -10.99 -9.02 10.30
CA LEU A 122 -10.09 -7.98 10.86
C LEU A 122 -8.90 -7.70 9.92
N LEU A 123 -8.36 -8.74 9.28
CA LEU A 123 -7.25 -8.59 8.33
C LEU A 123 -7.66 -7.85 7.05
N LEU A 124 -8.86 -8.11 6.54
CA LEU A 124 -9.32 -7.57 5.25
C LEU A 124 -10.10 -6.25 5.43
N ASP A 125 -11.00 -6.20 6.38
CA ASP A 125 -11.92 -5.07 6.58
C ASP A 125 -11.33 -4.09 7.62
N SER A 126 -11.04 -2.89 7.16
CA SER A 126 -10.55 -1.78 7.97
C SER A 126 -11.32 -0.52 7.60
N PRO A 127 -12.05 0.08 8.53
CA PRO A 127 -12.74 1.35 8.29
C PRO A 127 -11.79 2.46 7.81
N MET A 128 -10.56 2.49 8.34
CA MET A 128 -9.55 3.46 7.93
C MET A 128 -9.09 3.22 6.49
N ARG A 129 -8.74 1.97 6.13
CA ARG A 129 -8.32 1.62 4.76
C ARG A 129 -9.44 1.85 3.74
N THR A 130 -10.69 1.58 4.12
CA THR A 130 -11.86 1.93 3.29
C THR A 130 -11.96 3.44 3.07
N THR A 131 -11.77 4.25 4.13
CA THR A 131 -11.78 5.71 4.02
C THR A 131 -10.65 6.21 3.11
N ILE A 132 -9.44 5.67 3.24
CA ILE A 132 -8.29 5.99 2.37
C ILE A 132 -8.62 5.67 0.92
N THR A 133 -9.12 4.46 0.65
CA THR A 133 -9.50 4.03 -0.70
C THR A 133 -10.49 5.00 -1.34
N ASN A 134 -11.58 5.32 -0.62
CA ASN A 134 -12.62 6.21 -1.15
C ASN A 134 -12.05 7.58 -1.52
N ARG A 135 -11.21 8.16 -0.67
CA ARG A 135 -10.57 9.46 -0.92
C ARG A 135 -9.64 9.43 -2.14
N LEU A 136 -8.79 8.40 -2.25
CA LEU A 136 -7.89 8.24 -3.41
C LEU A 136 -8.67 8.06 -4.72
N VAL A 137 -9.74 7.27 -4.71
CA VAL A 137 -10.62 7.07 -5.89
C VAL A 137 -11.39 8.35 -6.23
N GLU A 138 -11.81 9.14 -5.24
CA GLU A 138 -12.46 10.45 -5.42
C GLU A 138 -11.49 11.55 -5.90
N GLY A 139 -10.21 11.21 -6.08
CA GLY A 139 -9.21 12.07 -6.69
C GLY A 139 -8.36 12.87 -5.71
N GLU A 140 -8.31 12.48 -4.41
CA GLU A 140 -7.27 13.02 -3.54
C GLU A 140 -5.90 12.51 -4.00
N SER A 141 -4.91 13.39 -3.99
CA SER A 141 -3.54 13.06 -4.41
C SER A 141 -2.83 12.20 -3.37
N VAL A 142 -3.00 12.55 -2.09
CA VAL A 142 -2.37 11.88 -0.96
C VAL A 142 -3.27 11.94 0.26
N VAL A 143 -3.46 10.80 0.92
CA VAL A 143 -4.12 10.69 2.22
C VAL A 143 -3.06 10.44 3.29
N TRP A 144 -2.87 11.39 4.18
CA TRP A 144 -1.92 11.24 5.28
C TRP A 144 -2.56 10.52 6.45
N VAL A 145 -1.97 9.41 6.88
CA VAL A 145 -2.37 8.72 8.11
C VAL A 145 -1.43 9.16 9.23
N TYR A 146 -2.01 9.79 10.23
CA TYR A 146 -1.31 10.21 11.45
C TYR A 146 -1.53 9.17 12.55
N LEU A 147 -0.51 8.41 12.87
CA LEU A 147 -0.52 7.40 13.93
C LEU A 147 -0.16 8.06 15.26
N GLU A 148 -1.13 8.10 16.17
CA GLU A 148 -1.01 8.73 17.48
C GLU A 148 -0.02 7.98 18.39
N CYS A 149 0.77 8.72 19.16
CA CYS A 149 1.64 8.13 20.17
C CYS A 149 0.95 7.87 21.52
N GLY A 150 -0.29 8.37 21.69
CA GLY A 150 -1.09 8.27 22.91
C GLY A 150 -0.81 9.39 23.92
N ARG A 151 0.03 10.38 23.60
CA ARG A 151 0.24 11.60 24.38
C ARG A 151 -0.50 12.76 23.73
N GLN A 152 -1.70 13.05 24.24
CA GLN A 152 -2.64 13.97 23.60
C GLN A 152 -2.02 15.33 23.21
N GLU A 153 -1.25 15.96 24.08
CA GLU A 153 -0.64 17.28 23.79
C GLU A 153 0.35 17.21 22.62
N GLU A 154 1.17 16.15 22.55
CA GLU A 154 2.11 15.95 21.45
C GLU A 154 1.38 15.60 20.15
N ASP A 155 0.39 14.71 20.25
CA ASP A 155 -0.43 14.29 19.13
C ASP A 155 -1.20 15.48 18.53
N ASP A 156 -1.84 16.31 19.36
CA ASP A 156 -2.58 17.47 18.89
C ASP A 156 -1.68 18.51 18.25
N LYS A 157 -0.49 18.74 18.81
CA LYS A 157 0.50 19.68 18.25
C LYS A 157 1.04 19.22 16.90
N ALA A 158 1.46 17.96 16.80
CA ALA A 158 2.02 17.43 15.57
C ALA A 158 0.96 17.28 14.47
N PHE A 159 -0.26 16.88 14.82
CA PHE A 159 -1.37 16.80 13.88
C PHE A 159 -1.80 18.18 13.37
N ALA A 160 -1.84 19.21 14.25
CA ALA A 160 -2.13 20.58 13.83
C ALA A 160 -1.06 21.13 12.88
N LEU A 161 0.23 20.81 13.13
CA LEU A 161 1.31 21.17 12.22
C LEU A 161 1.13 20.49 10.86
N LEU A 162 0.91 19.17 10.85
CA LEU A 162 0.69 18.41 9.61
C LEU A 162 -0.46 19.02 8.80
N THR A 163 -1.62 19.23 9.41
CA THR A 163 -2.80 19.73 8.71
C THR A 163 -2.60 21.15 8.17
N SER A 164 -1.95 22.04 8.94
CA SER A 164 -1.68 23.41 8.48
C SER A 164 -0.70 23.44 7.30
N GLU A 165 0.32 22.56 7.30
CA GLU A 165 1.25 22.46 6.17
C GLU A 165 0.58 21.86 4.93
N LEU A 166 -0.28 20.85 5.09
CA LEU A 166 -1.02 20.29 3.97
C LEU A 166 -1.97 21.31 3.34
N GLU A 167 -2.65 22.14 4.14
CA GLU A 167 -3.49 23.24 3.66
C GLU A 167 -2.66 24.29 2.87
N ARG A 168 -1.48 24.66 3.38
CA ARG A 168 -0.55 25.56 2.69
C ARG A 168 -0.09 24.97 1.37
N LEU A 169 0.40 23.74 1.38
CA LEU A 169 0.95 23.06 0.20
C LEU A 169 -0.11 22.81 -0.87
N GLN A 170 -1.35 22.50 -0.47
CA GLN A 170 -2.45 22.34 -1.42
C GLN A 170 -2.76 23.65 -2.17
N ALA A 171 -2.48 24.80 -1.55
CA ALA A 171 -2.68 26.11 -2.18
C ALA A 171 -1.46 26.61 -2.99
N GLU A 172 -0.25 26.13 -2.68
CA GLU A 172 1.00 26.63 -3.25
C GLU A 172 1.62 25.71 -4.32
N LEU A 173 1.40 24.39 -4.21
CA LEU A 173 1.96 23.45 -5.18
C LEU A 173 1.20 23.49 -6.51
N GLU A 174 1.95 23.31 -7.58
CA GLU A 174 1.43 23.19 -8.94
C GLU A 174 1.74 21.81 -9.50
N LEU A 175 0.80 21.27 -10.27
CA LEU A 175 1.01 20.01 -11.01
C LEU A 175 1.90 20.28 -12.23
N PRO A 176 2.70 19.30 -12.66
CA PRO A 176 3.46 19.40 -13.90
C PRO A 176 2.51 19.53 -15.10
N GLU A 177 2.96 20.22 -16.14
CA GLU A 177 2.28 20.18 -17.45
C GLU A 177 2.42 18.77 -18.03
N ILE A 178 1.28 18.17 -18.39
CA ILE A 178 1.28 16.84 -19.00
C ILE A 178 1.67 16.96 -20.47
N GLU A 179 2.75 16.31 -20.86
CA GLU A 179 3.21 16.27 -22.25
C GLU A 179 2.24 15.47 -23.13
N GLN A 180 2.14 15.81 -24.39
CA GLN A 180 1.18 15.19 -25.29
C GLN A 180 1.45 13.67 -25.47
N GLU A 181 2.69 13.26 -25.36
CA GLU A 181 3.10 11.87 -25.42
C GLU A 181 2.63 11.05 -24.22
N ASP A 182 2.43 11.70 -23.07
CA ASP A 182 2.02 11.06 -21.81
C ASP A 182 0.50 11.12 -21.57
N LEU A 183 -0.28 11.75 -22.45
CA LEU A 183 -1.74 11.77 -22.32
C LEU A 183 -2.36 10.37 -22.33
N GLY A 184 -1.73 9.42 -23.02
CA GLY A 184 -2.15 8.02 -23.04
C GLY A 184 -1.95 7.29 -21.71
N GLU A 185 -1.17 7.85 -20.77
CA GLU A 185 -0.94 7.28 -19.44
C GLU A 185 -2.02 7.69 -18.42
N LEU A 186 -3.03 8.47 -18.84
CA LEU A 186 -4.12 8.95 -17.99
C LEU A 186 -5.47 8.39 -18.46
N THR A 187 -6.25 7.86 -17.51
CA THR A 187 -7.65 7.47 -17.75
C THR A 187 -8.62 8.63 -17.62
N ILE A 188 -8.17 9.77 -17.09
CA ILE A 188 -8.97 10.99 -16.89
C ILE A 188 -8.37 12.15 -17.66
N ALA A 189 -9.18 13.16 -17.95
CA ALA A 189 -8.69 14.39 -18.55
C ALA A 189 -7.68 15.09 -17.65
N PRO A 190 -6.55 15.61 -18.18
CA PRO A 190 -5.53 16.29 -17.39
C PRO A 190 -6.08 17.43 -16.51
N GLU A 191 -7.10 18.14 -17.01
CA GLU A 191 -7.78 19.24 -16.32
C GLU A 191 -8.56 18.78 -15.08
N SER A 192 -8.83 17.49 -14.96
CA SER A 192 -9.47 16.87 -13.80
C SER A 192 -8.49 16.56 -12.68
N LEU A 193 -7.18 16.59 -12.95
CA LEU A 193 -6.16 16.41 -11.94
C LEU A 193 -6.17 17.59 -10.98
N LYS A 194 -6.06 17.29 -9.71
CA LYS A 194 -5.99 18.32 -8.65
C LYS A 194 -4.97 17.90 -7.59
N ILE A 195 -4.42 18.88 -6.90
CA ILE A 195 -3.71 18.64 -5.65
C ILE A 195 -4.75 18.70 -4.54
N ALA A 196 -4.95 17.56 -3.86
CA ALA A 196 -5.87 17.47 -2.75
C ALA A 196 -5.25 16.55 -1.68
N PHE A 197 -5.09 17.10 -0.49
CA PHE A 197 -4.53 16.40 0.66
C PHE A 197 -5.54 16.30 1.78
N SER A 198 -5.49 15.21 2.51
CA SER A 198 -6.21 15.06 3.77
C SER A 198 -5.36 14.35 4.79
N ALA A 199 -5.68 14.54 6.07
CA ALA A 199 -5.07 13.84 7.18
C ALA A 199 -6.12 13.10 8.00
N LEU A 200 -5.80 11.86 8.40
CA LEU A 200 -6.64 10.97 9.20
C LEU A 200 -5.89 10.58 10.47
N ARG A 201 -6.49 10.77 11.64
CA ARG A 201 -5.90 10.32 12.91
C ARG A 201 -6.22 8.84 13.14
N LEU A 202 -5.23 8.09 13.55
CA LEU A 202 -5.32 6.67 13.89
C LEU A 202 -4.70 6.44 15.28
N SER A 203 -5.50 5.96 16.22
CA SER A 203 -4.99 5.51 17.52
C SER A 203 -4.36 4.12 17.41
N LYS A 204 -3.19 3.93 18.03
CA LYS A 204 -2.55 2.61 18.16
C LYS A 204 -3.42 1.59 18.90
N ASP A 205 -4.29 2.07 19.79
CA ASP A 205 -5.16 1.24 20.62
C ASP A 205 -6.49 0.89 19.93
N ASN A 206 -6.69 1.32 18.68
CA ASN A 206 -7.90 0.99 17.94
C ASN A 206 -7.90 -0.49 17.52
N ALA A 207 -8.63 -1.32 18.25
CA ALA A 207 -8.67 -2.77 18.03
C ALA A 207 -9.18 -3.14 16.62
N ALA A 208 -10.03 -2.34 15.98
CA ALA A 208 -10.53 -2.58 14.62
C ALA A 208 -9.45 -2.30 13.56
N GLU A 209 -8.39 -1.60 13.91
CA GLU A 209 -7.29 -1.23 13.01
C GLU A 209 -5.96 -1.88 13.39
N GLY A 210 -5.95 -2.82 14.33
CA GLY A 210 -4.73 -3.48 14.83
C GLY A 210 -3.81 -3.97 13.70
N PRO A 211 -4.27 -4.80 12.76
CA PRO A 211 -3.44 -5.23 11.63
C PRO A 211 -2.94 -4.05 10.75
N PHE A 212 -3.75 -3.01 10.57
CA PHE A 212 -3.35 -1.83 9.81
C PHE A 212 -2.24 -1.03 10.52
N VAL A 213 -2.35 -0.86 11.84
CA VAL A 213 -1.27 -0.26 12.64
C VAL A 213 0.04 -1.04 12.48
N GLU A 214 -0.02 -2.38 12.54
CA GLU A 214 1.15 -3.23 12.36
C GLU A 214 1.74 -3.14 10.93
N MET A 215 0.91 -2.97 9.91
CA MET A 215 1.36 -2.71 8.54
C MET A 215 2.11 -1.38 8.45
N LEU A 216 1.58 -0.30 9.03
CA LEU A 216 2.23 1.00 9.07
C LEU A 216 3.58 0.94 9.79
N LEU A 217 3.65 0.26 10.93
CA LEU A 217 4.90 0.02 11.66
C LEU A 217 5.88 -0.92 10.93
N GLY A 218 5.44 -1.58 9.87
CA GLY A 218 6.26 -2.40 8.97
C GLY A 218 6.72 -1.68 7.71
N VAL A 219 6.34 -0.41 7.51
CA VAL A 219 6.76 0.38 6.33
C VAL A 219 8.27 0.57 6.31
N GLU A 220 8.88 0.76 7.48
CA GLU A 220 10.32 0.80 7.67
C GLU A 220 10.74 -0.15 8.81
N PRO A 221 11.94 -0.74 8.74
CA PRO A 221 12.34 -1.81 9.64
C PRO A 221 12.55 -1.37 11.10
N ASP A 222 12.82 -0.09 11.34
CA ASP A 222 13.19 0.50 12.62
C ASP A 222 12.04 1.19 13.37
N LEU A 223 10.85 1.33 12.77
CA LEU A 223 9.71 2.02 13.40
C LEU A 223 9.25 1.37 14.71
N ARG A 224 9.58 0.09 14.92
CA ARG A 224 9.30 -0.63 16.17
C ARG A 224 10.40 -0.46 17.23
N ASP A 225 11.50 0.20 16.92
CA ASP A 225 12.57 0.44 17.88
C ASP A 225 12.09 1.35 19.02
N ALA A 226 12.66 1.16 20.20
CA ALA A 226 12.27 1.89 21.41
C ALA A 226 12.41 3.42 21.26
N GLU A 227 13.25 3.88 20.33
CA GLU A 227 13.44 5.28 19.99
C GLU A 227 12.23 5.87 19.27
N PHE A 228 11.58 5.10 18.38
CA PHE A 228 10.54 5.60 17.47
C PHE A 228 9.11 5.17 17.87
N ILE A 229 8.96 3.95 18.38
CA ILE A 229 7.62 3.35 18.62
C ILE A 229 6.69 4.21 19.47
N ASN A 230 7.24 5.01 20.37
CA ASN A 230 6.48 5.87 21.27
C ASN A 230 6.35 7.31 20.73
N GLN A 231 6.76 7.61 19.52
CA GLN A 231 6.59 8.92 18.91
C GLN A 231 5.38 8.94 17.98
N PRO A 232 4.78 10.12 17.72
CA PRO A 232 3.77 10.25 16.67
C PRO A 232 4.40 10.00 15.31
N MET A 233 3.64 9.44 14.37
CA MET A 233 4.11 9.15 13.02
C MET A 233 3.11 9.62 11.98
N ALA A 234 3.59 10.10 10.83
CA ALA A 234 2.76 10.47 9.71
C ALA A 234 3.19 9.73 8.44
N PHE A 235 2.23 9.11 7.77
CA PHE A 235 2.45 8.29 6.59
C PHE A 235 1.67 8.85 5.40
N PRO A 236 2.33 9.39 4.36
CA PRO A 236 1.65 9.77 3.12
C PRO A 236 1.31 8.53 2.30
N ILE A 237 0.01 8.30 2.09
CA ILE A 237 -0.53 7.17 1.33
C ILE A 237 -1.07 7.66 0.00
N PHE A 238 -0.70 7.01 -1.09
CA PHE A 238 -1.01 7.40 -2.46
C PHE A 238 -1.24 6.18 -3.37
N GLY A 239 -1.63 6.45 -4.60
CA GLY A 239 -1.82 5.41 -5.60
C GLY A 239 -2.83 4.34 -5.15
N ARG A 240 -2.48 3.08 -5.27
CA ARG A 240 -3.33 1.93 -4.85
C ARG A 240 -3.06 1.50 -3.40
N GLY A 241 -2.87 2.47 -2.49
CA GLY A 241 -2.61 2.18 -1.08
C GLY A 241 -1.13 1.98 -0.75
N ARG A 242 -0.24 2.72 -1.41
CA ARG A 242 1.19 2.71 -1.16
C ARG A 242 1.57 3.77 -0.12
N ALA A 243 2.18 3.38 0.99
CA ALA A 243 2.78 4.30 1.95
C ALA A 243 4.19 4.66 1.51
N LEU A 244 4.51 5.96 1.42
CA LEU A 244 5.81 6.43 0.93
C LEU A 244 6.94 6.10 1.92
N TYR A 245 6.82 6.61 3.13
CA TYR A 245 7.69 6.40 4.29
C TYR A 245 7.02 6.96 5.56
N ALA A 246 7.71 6.91 6.70
CA ALA A 246 7.23 7.48 7.95
C ALA A 246 7.97 8.80 8.28
N LEU A 247 7.22 9.86 8.61
CA LEU A 247 7.76 11.01 9.32
C LEU A 247 7.52 10.79 10.82
N VAL A 248 8.57 10.70 11.63
CA VAL A 248 8.49 10.31 13.03
C VAL A 248 8.85 11.47 13.95
N GLY A 249 7.99 11.76 14.92
CA GLY A 249 8.25 12.77 15.96
C GLY A 249 8.59 14.14 15.39
N ASN A 250 9.80 14.62 15.64
CA ASN A 250 10.32 15.88 15.07
C ASN A 250 10.51 15.84 13.54
N GLY A 251 10.46 14.68 12.92
CA GLY A 251 10.44 14.54 11.47
C GLY A 251 9.10 14.94 10.85
N ILE A 252 8.02 15.09 11.64
CA ILE A 252 6.80 15.76 11.20
C ILE A 252 7.08 17.27 11.21
N ALA A 253 7.77 17.74 10.16
CA ALA A 253 8.29 19.09 10.02
C ALA A 253 7.94 19.67 8.65
N PRO A 254 7.79 20.99 8.53
CA PRO A 254 7.32 21.63 7.29
C PRO A 254 8.12 21.25 6.05
N ASP A 255 9.45 21.21 6.16
CA ASP A 255 10.36 20.88 5.07
C ASP A 255 10.23 19.42 4.60
N LEU A 256 10.05 18.47 5.51
CA LEU A 256 9.88 17.05 5.15
C LEU A 256 8.47 16.74 4.64
N ILE A 257 7.44 17.42 5.16
CA ILE A 257 6.08 17.33 4.63
C ILE A 257 6.03 17.90 3.20
N GLU A 258 6.72 19.03 2.97
CA GLU A 258 6.84 19.63 1.66
C GLU A 258 7.60 18.72 0.68
N GLU A 259 8.74 18.15 1.07
CA GLU A 259 9.53 17.22 0.25
C GLU A 259 8.70 16.02 -0.20
N ALA A 260 7.96 15.38 0.74
CA ALA A 260 7.06 14.27 0.42
C ALA A 260 5.96 14.68 -0.56
N SER A 261 5.34 15.83 -0.32
CA SER A 261 4.25 16.34 -1.15
C SER A 261 4.72 16.73 -2.55
N GLN A 262 5.88 17.39 -2.66
CA GLN A 262 6.52 17.74 -3.94
C GLN A 262 6.90 16.49 -4.73
N PHE A 263 7.44 15.47 -4.09
CA PHE A 263 7.75 14.20 -4.74
C PHE A 263 6.49 13.55 -5.32
N LEU A 264 5.43 13.45 -4.53
CA LEU A 264 4.20 12.77 -4.94
C LEU A 264 3.40 13.53 -6.00
N CYS A 265 3.38 14.87 -5.93
CA CYS A 265 2.70 15.72 -6.90
C CYS A 265 3.56 16.07 -8.13
N GLY A 266 4.86 15.83 -8.06
CA GLY A 266 5.80 16.05 -9.16
C GLY A 266 5.69 14.97 -10.26
N ALA A 267 6.31 15.25 -11.40
CA ALA A 267 6.39 14.34 -12.54
C ALA A 267 7.06 13.01 -12.17
N CYS A 268 6.52 11.90 -12.66
CA CYS A 268 7.05 10.56 -12.41
C CYS A 268 8.36 10.36 -13.16
N GLN A 269 9.49 10.47 -12.46
CA GLN A 269 10.82 10.34 -13.06
C GLN A 269 11.18 8.90 -13.46
N CYS A 270 10.51 7.91 -12.87
CA CYS A 270 10.70 6.51 -13.16
C CYS A 270 9.37 5.77 -13.10
N THR A 271 8.95 5.18 -14.21
CA THR A 271 7.70 4.41 -14.32
C THR A 271 7.78 3.04 -13.65
N VAL A 272 9.00 2.56 -13.35
CA VAL A 272 9.23 1.26 -12.73
C VAL A 272 8.96 1.35 -11.22
N LYS A 273 7.87 0.76 -10.76
CA LYS A 273 7.41 0.79 -9.36
C LYS A 273 8.51 0.47 -8.33
N ARG A 274 9.29 -0.59 -8.55
CA ARG A 274 10.32 -1.03 -7.59
C ARG A 274 11.47 -0.05 -7.39
N GLU A 275 11.70 0.85 -8.37
CA GLU A 275 12.73 1.90 -8.30
C GLU A 275 12.22 3.13 -7.53
N ASN A 276 10.92 3.16 -7.22
CA ASN A 276 10.29 4.23 -6.47
C ASN A 276 10.17 3.87 -4.98
N PRO A 277 10.29 4.85 -4.07
CA PRO A 277 10.13 4.63 -2.63
C PRO A 277 8.72 4.16 -2.27
N GLY A 278 8.60 3.62 -1.06
CA GLY A 278 7.32 3.23 -0.46
C GLY A 278 7.07 1.73 -0.43
N VAL A 279 6.07 1.33 0.35
CA VAL A 279 5.62 -0.05 0.59
C VAL A 279 4.10 -0.11 0.41
N ASP A 280 3.61 -1.13 -0.30
CA ASP A 280 2.18 -1.31 -0.45
C ASP A 280 1.56 -1.86 0.82
N LEU A 281 0.43 -1.30 1.20
CA LEU A 281 -0.39 -1.79 2.30
C LEU A 281 -1.36 -2.87 1.81
N LEU A 282 -1.80 -3.76 2.70
CA LEU A 282 -2.86 -4.71 2.36
C LEU A 282 -4.18 -3.96 2.22
N MET A 283 -4.72 -3.94 1.00
CA MET A 283 -5.98 -3.29 0.68
C MET A 283 -6.98 -4.32 0.15
N HIS A 284 -8.20 -4.32 0.70
CA HIS A 284 -9.31 -5.13 0.18
C HIS A 284 -10.09 -4.30 -0.84
N VAL A 285 -9.52 -4.19 -2.03
CA VAL A 285 -10.00 -3.30 -3.10
C VAL A 285 -9.74 -3.92 -4.46
N ALA A 286 -10.79 -4.07 -5.25
CA ALA A 286 -10.68 -4.44 -6.67
C ALA A 286 -10.36 -3.19 -7.50
N TRP A 287 -9.11 -2.71 -7.42
CA TRP A 287 -8.67 -1.44 -8.01
C TRP A 287 -9.01 -1.31 -9.50
N ASP A 288 -8.83 -2.38 -10.28
CA ASP A 288 -9.09 -2.36 -11.73
C ASP A 288 -10.59 -2.20 -12.10
N GLN A 289 -11.48 -2.26 -11.09
CA GLN A 289 -12.90 -1.95 -11.27
C GLN A 289 -13.25 -0.51 -10.88
N LEU A 290 -12.43 0.11 -10.03
CA LEU A 290 -12.62 1.46 -9.53
C LEU A 290 -11.84 2.51 -10.32
N VAL A 291 -10.66 2.12 -10.80
CA VAL A 291 -9.84 2.92 -11.69
C VAL A 291 -10.08 2.35 -13.08
N GLU A 292 -10.77 3.09 -13.94
CA GLU A 292 -11.00 2.66 -15.31
C GLU A 292 -9.64 2.36 -15.96
N PRO A 293 -9.43 1.13 -16.50
CA PRO A 293 -8.20 0.86 -17.21
C PRO A 293 -8.11 1.82 -18.38
N THR A 294 -6.97 2.46 -18.56
CA THR A 294 -6.66 3.10 -19.84
C THR A 294 -6.85 2.02 -20.89
N GLU A 295 -7.85 2.15 -21.77
CA GLU A 295 -7.85 1.32 -22.96
C GLU A 295 -6.48 1.57 -23.58
N ALA A 296 -5.64 0.52 -23.60
CA ALA A 296 -4.40 0.59 -24.34
C ALA A 296 -4.82 1.08 -25.71
N VAL A 297 -4.56 2.35 -26.01
CA VAL A 297 -4.68 2.85 -27.38
C VAL A 297 -3.88 1.83 -28.14
N ASP A 298 -4.55 1.06 -28.96
CA ASP A 298 -3.94 0.06 -29.81
C ASP A 298 -2.99 0.86 -30.73
N ALA A 299 -1.87 1.24 -30.15
CA ALA A 299 -0.74 1.75 -30.85
C ALA A 299 -0.31 0.53 -31.66
N SER A 300 -0.91 0.41 -32.84
CA SER A 300 -0.42 -0.50 -33.84
C SER A 300 1.09 -0.32 -33.83
N LEU A 301 1.78 -1.27 -33.18
CA LEU A 301 3.24 -1.29 -33.14
C LEU A 301 3.66 -1.06 -34.60
N PRO A 302 4.46 -0.03 -34.91
CA PRO A 302 4.90 0.19 -36.26
C PRO A 302 5.50 -1.15 -36.71
N PRO A 303 5.17 -1.65 -37.90
CA PRO A 303 5.63 -2.95 -38.35
C PRO A 303 7.14 -2.94 -38.15
N LEU A 304 7.67 -3.94 -37.45
CA LEU A 304 9.11 -4.09 -37.20
C LEU A 304 9.81 -4.23 -38.58
N ALA A 305 10.04 -3.11 -39.21
CA ALA A 305 10.76 -3.04 -40.46
C ALA A 305 12.21 -3.44 -40.19
N GLY A 306 12.57 -4.70 -40.44
CA GLY A 306 13.90 -5.19 -40.30
C GLY A 306 14.08 -6.59 -39.72
N PHE A 307 13.05 -7.26 -39.27
CA PHE A 307 13.15 -8.65 -38.78
C PHE A 307 12.57 -9.66 -39.80
N SER A 308 13.13 -9.67 -41.00
CA SER A 308 12.84 -10.69 -42.01
C SER A 308 13.79 -11.89 -41.83
N GLY A 309 13.64 -12.63 -40.72
CA GLY A 309 14.56 -13.74 -40.46
C GLY A 309 14.02 -14.93 -39.68
N PHE A 310 12.83 -14.84 -39.05
CA PHE A 310 12.27 -15.98 -38.35
C PHE A 310 10.75 -16.08 -38.59
N GLY A 311 10.35 -16.93 -39.53
CA GLY A 311 8.95 -17.21 -39.77
C GLY A 311 8.63 -17.79 -41.13
N GLN A 312 9.29 -18.86 -41.53
CA GLN A 312 8.66 -19.79 -42.49
C GLN A 312 7.77 -20.73 -41.65
N THR A 313 6.54 -20.34 -41.39
CA THR A 313 5.48 -21.28 -41.06
C THR A 313 5.00 -21.87 -42.35
N ASN A 314 5.19 -23.16 -42.50
CA ASN A 314 4.59 -23.98 -43.57
C ASN A 314 3.08 -23.75 -43.55
N THR A 315 2.56 -23.24 -44.64
CA THR A 315 1.17 -23.24 -44.98
C THR A 315 0.70 -24.67 -45.06
N VAL A 316 -0.14 -25.10 -44.11
CA VAL A 316 -0.91 -26.32 -44.22
C VAL A 316 -2.04 -26.05 -45.20
N GLU A 317 -2.01 -26.79 -46.34
CA GLU A 317 -3.02 -26.72 -47.39
C GLU A 317 -4.41 -26.95 -46.83
N ASP A 318 -5.34 -26.11 -47.31
CA ASP A 318 -6.78 -26.26 -47.18
C ASP A 318 -7.24 -27.64 -47.66
N VAL A 319 -7.63 -28.51 -46.77
CA VAL A 319 -8.42 -29.70 -47.09
C VAL A 319 -9.89 -29.29 -47.14
N GLN A 320 -10.37 -29.10 -48.36
CA GLN A 320 -11.80 -29.00 -48.64
C GLN A 320 -12.47 -30.35 -48.33
N ILE A 321 -13.36 -30.36 -47.33
CA ILE A 321 -14.29 -31.46 -47.07
C ILE A 321 -15.56 -31.12 -47.87
N ASN A 322 -15.82 -31.89 -48.91
CA ASN A 322 -17.08 -31.86 -49.66
C ASN A 322 -18.21 -32.44 -48.77
N ASP A 323 -19.25 -31.63 -48.62
CA ASP A 323 -20.56 -32.09 -48.19
C ASP A 323 -21.27 -32.81 -49.37
N THR A 324 -21.61 -34.07 -49.12
CA THR A 324 -22.76 -34.71 -49.70
C THR A 324 -23.12 -35.93 -48.83
N ASP A 325 -24.15 -35.93 -48.06
CA ASP A 325 -25.28 -36.82 -48.26
C ASP A 325 -26.46 -36.51 -47.33
N THR A 326 -27.61 -36.65 -47.94
CA THR A 326 -28.99 -36.47 -47.52
C THR A 326 -29.43 -37.57 -46.52
N GLY A 327 -30.31 -37.18 -45.59
CA GLY A 327 -31.08 -38.16 -44.78
C GLY A 327 -32.12 -37.51 -43.87
N ASN A 328 -33.33 -37.46 -44.40
CA ASN A 328 -34.59 -37.12 -43.76
C ASN A 328 -34.89 -37.95 -42.52
N ALA A 329 -35.51 -37.35 -41.50
CA ALA A 329 -36.69 -37.93 -40.81
C ALA A 329 -37.25 -36.93 -39.76
N GLU A 330 -38.51 -36.66 -39.94
CA GLU A 330 -39.53 -36.11 -39.09
C GLU A 330 -39.55 -36.70 -37.67
N ASP A 331 -39.92 -35.98 -36.64
CA ASP A 331 -41.26 -36.00 -36.06
C ASP A 331 -41.38 -35.20 -34.75
N THR A 332 -42.37 -34.37 -34.72
CA THR A 332 -43.34 -33.95 -33.70
C THR A 332 -43.00 -34.02 -32.20
N GLY A 333 -43.38 -32.93 -31.54
CA GLY A 333 -43.61 -32.92 -30.08
C GLY A 333 -43.83 -31.55 -29.44
N THR A 334 -44.97 -30.96 -29.76
CA THR A 334 -45.60 -29.83 -29.05
C THR A 334 -45.88 -30.20 -27.59
N SER A 335 -45.52 -29.38 -26.62
CA SER A 335 -46.38 -29.17 -25.44
C SER A 335 -46.07 -27.83 -24.77
N ALA A 336 -47.09 -26.99 -24.82
CA ALA A 336 -47.23 -25.76 -24.04
C ALA A 336 -47.56 -26.09 -22.58
N ALA A 337 -47.11 -25.28 -21.66
CA ALA A 337 -47.79 -25.04 -20.39
C ALA A 337 -47.56 -23.63 -19.93
N GLU A 338 -48.67 -22.98 -19.68
CA GLU A 338 -48.91 -21.61 -19.27
C GLU A 338 -48.53 -21.32 -17.79
N PRO A 339 -48.69 -20.05 -17.35
CA PRO A 339 -47.97 -19.44 -16.23
C PRO A 339 -48.76 -19.55 -14.91
N VAL A 340 -48.10 -19.41 -13.78
CA VAL A 340 -48.73 -19.27 -12.46
C VAL A 340 -48.23 -18.01 -11.76
N ASP A 341 -49.19 -17.14 -11.59
CA ASP A 341 -49.54 -16.19 -10.54
C ASP A 341 -48.46 -15.40 -9.78
N GLU A 342 -48.59 -14.15 -10.00
CA GLU A 342 -48.40 -12.95 -9.21
C GLU A 342 -48.88 -13.10 -7.75
N VAL A 343 -48.04 -12.79 -6.76
CA VAL A 343 -48.44 -12.52 -5.38
C VAL A 343 -47.89 -11.17 -4.95
N ASP A 344 -48.83 -10.29 -4.70
CA ASP A 344 -48.72 -8.92 -4.23
C ASP A 344 -48.06 -8.76 -2.83
N PRO A 345 -47.56 -7.55 -2.51
CA PRO A 345 -46.77 -7.29 -1.32
C PRO A 345 -47.60 -7.04 -0.06
N VAL A 346 -47.15 -7.58 1.03
CA VAL A 346 -47.72 -7.29 2.38
C VAL A 346 -46.83 -6.29 3.11
N THR A 347 -47.40 -5.12 3.32
CA THR A 347 -46.96 -4.14 4.34
C THR A 347 -47.44 -4.58 5.72
N PRO A 348 -46.67 -4.38 6.77
CA PRO A 348 -47.22 -3.86 8.00
C PRO A 348 -46.36 -2.77 8.69
N THR A 349 -46.96 -1.67 8.97
CA THR A 349 -46.77 -0.86 10.18
C THR A 349 -47.77 -1.35 11.25
N PRO A 350 -47.66 -1.10 12.59
CA PRO A 350 -47.29 0.18 13.18
C PRO A 350 -46.47 0.15 14.48
N ASP A 351 -45.94 1.32 14.82
CA ASP A 351 -45.66 1.99 16.09
C ASP A 351 -45.95 1.28 17.39
N VAL A 352 -44.97 1.32 18.30
CA VAL A 352 -45.16 1.56 19.76
C VAL A 352 -43.94 2.31 20.29
N ASP A 353 -44.13 3.56 20.65
CA ASP A 353 -43.40 4.39 21.61
C ASP A 353 -44.34 4.47 22.88
N PRO A 354 -43.96 4.96 24.04
CA PRO A 354 -42.70 5.29 24.71
C PRO A 354 -42.64 4.97 26.25
N SER A 355 -41.52 5.45 26.80
CA SER A 355 -41.38 5.99 28.20
C SER A 355 -41.38 5.06 29.41
N ASN A 356 -40.28 5.12 30.16
CA ASN A 356 -40.07 5.70 31.48
C ASN A 356 -38.64 5.41 31.95
N ALA A 357 -37.87 6.43 32.14
CA ALA A 357 -37.49 7.04 33.41
C ALA A 357 -36.96 6.09 34.49
N ASP A 358 -35.64 6.20 34.75
CA ASP A 358 -35.18 6.51 36.12
C ASP A 358 -33.65 6.80 36.10
N THR A 359 -33.36 8.04 36.45
CA THR A 359 -32.06 8.53 36.93
C THR A 359 -31.97 8.30 38.42
N PRO A 360 -30.82 8.03 39.00
CA PRO A 360 -30.34 8.91 40.06
C PRO A 360 -28.84 9.28 39.94
N ALA A 361 -28.58 10.57 40.07
CA ALA A 361 -27.34 11.17 40.52
C ALA A 361 -27.42 11.43 42.01
N PRO A 362 -26.42 12.10 42.63
CA PRO A 362 -25.02 11.79 42.86
C PRO A 362 -24.70 11.68 44.37
N ASN A 363 -23.51 11.28 44.73
CA ASN A 363 -23.07 11.48 46.11
C ASN A 363 -21.68 12.06 46.16
N GLU A 364 -21.59 13.28 46.64
CA GLU A 364 -20.42 14.01 47.10
C GLU A 364 -19.91 13.49 48.45
N GLN A 365 -18.68 13.85 48.72
CA GLN A 365 -17.96 14.03 50.02
C GLN A 365 -16.72 13.11 50.11
N SER A 366 -15.57 13.56 50.57
CA SER A 366 -15.06 14.83 51.10
C SER A 366 -13.56 14.67 51.36
N ASN A 367 -12.81 15.74 51.17
CA ASN A 367 -11.60 16.17 51.86
C ASN A 367 -10.74 15.17 52.64
N ASP A 368 -9.45 15.12 52.38
CA ASP A 368 -8.53 15.52 53.47
C ASP A 368 -7.20 16.08 52.94
N THR A 369 -6.79 17.13 53.57
CA THR A 369 -5.60 17.95 53.43
C THR A 369 -4.39 17.28 54.07
N GLY A 370 -3.22 17.40 53.41
CA GLY A 370 -1.93 17.01 54.01
C GLY A 370 -0.76 17.74 53.34
N GLU A 371 -0.53 18.96 53.80
CA GLU A 371 0.63 19.80 53.56
C GLU A 371 1.82 19.31 54.42
N VAL A 372 3.01 19.04 53.83
CA VAL A 372 4.31 19.24 54.52
C VAL A 372 5.43 19.47 53.51
N ALA A 373 5.87 20.70 53.41
CA ALA A 373 7.24 21.28 53.46
C ALA A 373 8.45 20.60 52.80
N ASN A 374 8.93 21.25 51.74
CA ASN A 374 10.24 21.92 51.61
C ASN A 374 11.51 21.18 52.06
N LYS A 375 12.37 20.83 51.11
CA LYS A 375 13.82 21.04 51.29
C LYS A 375 14.54 21.24 49.93
N LYS A 376 15.07 22.43 49.76
CA LYS A 376 16.09 22.80 48.80
C LYS A 376 17.38 21.98 49.06
N ASP A 377 17.95 21.41 48.01
CA ASP A 377 19.40 21.35 47.90
C ASP A 377 19.80 21.57 46.44
N LYS A 378 20.63 22.58 46.30
CA LYS A 378 21.27 23.10 45.10
C LYS A 378 22.56 22.28 44.88
N ALA A 379 22.66 21.60 43.73
CA ALA A 379 23.95 21.14 43.24
C ALA A 379 24.08 21.54 41.78
N GLU A 380 24.88 22.54 41.56
CA GLU A 380 25.40 23.04 40.30
C GLU A 380 26.40 22.01 39.78
N THR A 381 26.10 21.41 38.61
CA THR A 381 27.15 20.67 37.87
C THR A 381 27.14 21.17 36.44
N THR A 382 28.17 21.97 36.18
CA THR A 382 28.57 22.45 34.86
C THR A 382 28.97 21.23 34.01
N SER A 383 28.16 20.88 33.03
CA SER A 383 28.52 19.91 31.99
C SER A 383 28.80 20.67 30.71
N THR A 384 30.05 20.64 30.33
CA THR A 384 30.60 21.20 29.09
C THR A 384 30.04 20.42 27.90
N GLU A 385 29.20 21.05 27.15
CA GLU A 385 28.65 20.56 25.88
C GLU A 385 29.78 20.50 24.85
N LYS A 386 30.11 19.28 24.43
CA LYS A 386 31.01 19.02 23.30
C LYS A 386 30.14 18.99 22.05
N PRO A 387 30.41 19.78 21.01
CA PRO A 387 29.60 19.74 19.80
C PRO A 387 29.77 18.39 19.11
N ALA A 388 28.63 17.74 18.83
CA ALA A 388 28.55 16.54 18.00
C ALA A 388 29.03 16.89 16.58
N THR A 389 30.23 16.44 16.24
CA THR A 389 30.79 16.54 14.90
C THR A 389 30.03 15.58 13.97
N ASN A 390 29.37 16.17 13.00
CA ASN A 390 28.65 15.53 11.89
C ASN A 390 29.53 14.47 11.19
N LEU A 391 29.40 13.20 11.56
CA LEU A 391 30.10 12.08 10.91
C LEU A 391 29.70 11.90 9.44
N MET A 392 28.47 12.30 9.10
CA MET A 392 27.94 12.22 7.75
C MET A 392 28.62 13.18 6.77
N SER A 393 29.02 14.37 7.24
CA SER A 393 29.74 15.36 6.44
C SER A 393 31.17 14.94 6.04
N GLN A 394 31.83 14.08 6.81
CA GLN A 394 33.20 13.63 6.48
C GLN A 394 33.21 12.56 5.38
N ASN A 395 32.24 11.62 5.40
CA ASN A 395 32.15 10.58 4.39
C ASN A 395 31.76 11.12 3.03
N VAL A 396 30.82 12.08 2.97
CA VAL A 396 30.42 12.74 1.72
C VAL A 396 31.59 13.56 1.12
N LYS A 397 32.37 14.25 1.94
CA LYS A 397 33.56 14.98 1.46
C LYS A 397 34.63 14.03 0.93
N LEU A 398 34.81 12.87 1.57
CA LEU A 398 35.77 11.87 1.12
C LEU A 398 35.40 11.25 -0.23
N VAL A 399 34.11 10.93 -0.42
CA VAL A 399 33.60 10.40 -1.69
C VAL A 399 33.71 11.43 -2.82
N LEU A 400 33.37 12.68 -2.55
CA LEU A 400 33.50 13.77 -3.52
C LEU A 400 34.97 13.99 -3.93
N LEU A 401 35.91 13.92 -2.97
CA LEU A 401 37.34 14.03 -3.24
C LEU A 401 37.84 12.86 -4.09
N LEU A 402 37.38 11.64 -3.85
CA LEU A 402 37.75 10.45 -4.65
C LEU A 402 37.24 10.54 -6.08
N VAL A 403 36.02 11.06 -6.28
CA VAL A 403 35.46 11.30 -7.63
C VAL A 403 36.26 12.35 -8.38
N VAL A 404 36.59 13.47 -7.77
CA VAL A 404 37.41 14.53 -8.39
C VAL A 404 38.81 14.02 -8.75
N VAL A 405 39.43 13.25 -7.87
CA VAL A 405 40.76 12.65 -8.13
C VAL A 405 40.71 11.65 -9.31
N SER A 406 39.63 10.84 -9.39
CA SER A 406 39.43 9.89 -10.48
C SER A 406 39.27 10.59 -11.84
N VAL A 407 38.50 11.68 -11.88
CA VAL A 407 38.31 12.50 -13.10
C VAL A 407 39.64 13.17 -13.53
N VAL A 408 40.42 13.69 -12.60
CA VAL A 408 41.74 14.31 -12.90
C VAL A 408 42.72 13.28 -13.42
N ILE A 409 42.75 12.07 -12.83
CA ILE A 409 43.61 10.99 -13.34
C ILE A 409 43.17 10.55 -14.74
N ALA A 410 41.88 10.39 -14.98
CA ALA A 410 41.35 10.04 -16.30
C ALA A 410 41.69 11.07 -17.38
N THR A 411 41.61 12.37 -17.04
CA THR A 411 41.98 13.46 -17.98
C THR A 411 43.48 13.50 -18.27
N LEU A 412 44.34 13.23 -17.27
CA LEU A 412 45.79 13.17 -17.46
C LEU A 412 46.24 11.96 -18.33
N PHE A 413 45.51 10.84 -18.25
CA PHE A 413 45.80 9.67 -19.11
C PHE A 413 45.24 9.78 -20.51
N LEU A 414 44.25 10.63 -20.77
CA LEU A 414 43.61 10.84 -22.06
C LEU A 414 44.20 11.98 -22.88
N MET A 415 45.13 12.80 -22.33
CA MET A 415 45.82 13.79 -23.12
C MET A 415 46.82 13.14 -24.07
N PRO A 416 46.71 13.34 -25.42
CA PRO A 416 47.71 12.84 -26.35
C PRO A 416 49.03 13.56 -26.07
N ARG A 417 50.08 12.76 -25.82
CA ARG A 417 51.45 13.27 -25.76
C ARG A 417 51.80 13.74 -27.17
N ALA A 418 51.89 15.07 -27.33
CA ALA A 418 52.48 15.67 -28.56
C ALA A 418 53.95 15.25 -28.61
N SER A 419 54.28 14.49 -29.64
CA SER A 419 55.65 14.21 -30.07
C SER A 419 56.07 15.21 -31.12
#